data_a12dac59cd55aa34c82f7eef98eb879d
#
_entry.id   a12dac59cd55aa34c82f7eef98eb879d
#
_cell.length_a   1.000
_cell.length_b   1.000
_cell.length_c   1.000
_cell.angle_alpha   90.00
_cell.angle_beta   90.00
_cell.angle_gamma   90.00
#
_symmetry.space_group_name_H-M   'P 1'
#
loop_
_entity.id
_entity.type
_entity.pdbx_description
1 polymer ?
#
loop_
_entity_poly.entity_id
_entity_poly.type
_entity_poly.pdbx_seq_one_letter_code
_entity_poly.pdbx_strand_id
1 'polypeptide(L)'
;DNIYFQATGGGVCFGGGEPTMNADFIIEFAKLIPKGWKLTLETSLKCSYKTIESLAPYVAEWIVDIKDTNKTIYEKYTGVSSEIIQQLCYIKELVQVDKVIVKVPHIPNFNTNEDVKHSIEILKGIGITHIKEITYMEHITHITK
;
A
#
# COMPACT_ATOMS: atom_id res chain seq x y z
N ASP A 1 -22.90 -14.04 0.18
CA ASP A 1 -21.82 -13.14 -0.27
C ASP A 1 -20.96 -13.75 -1.39
N ASN A 2 -20.77 -15.09 -1.44
CA ASN A 2 -19.94 -15.73 -2.46
C ASN A 2 -20.44 -15.44 -3.90
N ILE A 3 -21.75 -15.54 -4.15
CA ILE A 3 -22.35 -15.27 -5.47
C ILE A 3 -22.14 -13.80 -5.85
N TYR A 4 -22.26 -12.88 -4.91
CA TYR A 4 -22.01 -11.45 -5.13
C TYR A 4 -20.57 -11.17 -5.53
N PHE A 5 -19.59 -11.68 -4.79
CA PHE A 5 -18.18 -11.49 -5.09
C PHE A 5 -17.75 -12.14 -6.42
N GLN A 6 -18.31 -13.31 -6.74
CA GLN A 6 -18.07 -13.94 -8.03
C GLN A 6 -18.63 -13.10 -9.20
N ALA A 7 -19.83 -12.54 -9.02
CA ALA A 7 -20.47 -11.73 -10.06
C ALA A 7 -19.80 -10.35 -10.25
N THR A 8 -19.27 -9.76 -9.18
CA THR A 8 -18.68 -8.40 -9.19
C THR A 8 -17.16 -8.40 -9.31
N GLY A 9 -16.50 -9.56 -9.23
CA GLY A 9 -15.06 -9.66 -9.11
C GLY A 9 -14.53 -9.07 -7.80
N GLY A 10 -15.36 -9.06 -6.76
CA GLY A 10 -15.03 -8.58 -5.43
C GLY A 10 -14.17 -9.56 -4.61
N GLY A 11 -13.98 -9.25 -3.34
CA GLY A 11 -13.18 -10.09 -2.45
C GLY A 11 -12.94 -9.46 -1.09
N VAL A 12 -11.79 -9.71 -0.53
CA VAL A 12 -11.38 -9.26 0.81
C VAL A 12 -10.18 -8.33 0.69
N CYS A 13 -10.24 -7.21 1.42
CA CYS A 13 -9.11 -6.30 1.59
C CYS A 13 -8.57 -6.42 3.00
N PHE A 14 -7.29 -6.74 3.13
CA PHE A 14 -6.54 -6.60 4.38
C PHE A 14 -5.92 -5.22 4.45
N GLY A 15 -6.30 -4.46 5.47
CA GLY A 15 -5.81 -3.12 5.77
C GLY A 15 -5.86 -2.85 7.26
N GLY A 16 -5.56 -1.61 7.66
CA GLY A 16 -5.50 -1.19 9.06
C GLY A 16 -4.23 -1.70 9.76
N GLY A 17 -3.52 -0.83 10.51
CA GLY A 17 -2.18 -1.16 10.97
C GLY A 17 -1.25 -1.49 9.79
N GLU A 18 -0.38 -2.49 9.95
CA GLU A 18 0.47 -3.02 8.87
C GLU A 18 0.17 -4.52 8.68
N PRO A 19 -0.66 -4.88 7.67
CA PRO A 19 -1.10 -6.26 7.50
C PRO A 19 0.02 -7.23 7.14
N THR A 20 1.12 -6.76 6.53
CA THR A 20 2.27 -7.61 6.20
C THR A 20 2.96 -8.22 7.42
N MET A 21 2.71 -7.68 8.62
CA MET A 21 3.17 -8.30 9.88
C MET A 21 2.48 -9.64 10.17
N ASN A 22 1.35 -9.91 9.53
CA ASN A 22 0.58 -11.15 9.65
C ASN A 22 0.53 -11.92 8.31
N ALA A 23 1.64 -11.92 7.57
CA ALA A 23 1.71 -12.51 6.23
C ALA A 23 1.29 -14.00 6.21
N ASP A 24 1.71 -14.79 7.19
CA ASP A 24 1.35 -16.21 7.28
C ASP A 24 -0.17 -16.40 7.41
N PHE A 25 -0.82 -15.59 8.23
CA PHE A 25 -2.28 -15.62 8.35
C PHE A 25 -2.96 -15.25 7.02
N ILE A 26 -2.48 -14.23 6.32
CA ILE A 26 -3.02 -13.81 5.03
C ILE A 26 -2.88 -14.92 4.00
N ILE A 27 -1.74 -15.60 3.97
CA ILE A 27 -1.45 -16.72 3.07
C ILE A 27 -2.40 -17.90 3.37
N GLU A 28 -2.54 -18.28 4.63
CA GLU A 28 -3.46 -19.36 5.02
C GLU A 28 -4.91 -19.00 4.68
N PHE A 29 -5.33 -17.77 4.93
CA PHE A 29 -6.65 -17.28 4.54
C PHE A 29 -6.83 -17.35 3.02
N ALA A 30 -5.84 -16.92 2.24
CA ALA A 30 -5.90 -16.93 0.77
C ALA A 30 -6.10 -18.33 0.19
N LYS A 31 -5.57 -19.37 0.86
CA LYS A 31 -5.77 -20.77 0.47
C LYS A 31 -7.20 -21.27 0.73
N LEU A 32 -7.94 -20.63 1.62
CA LEU A 32 -9.27 -21.05 2.06
C LEU A 32 -10.41 -20.27 1.38
N ILE A 33 -10.14 -19.11 0.79
CA ILE A 33 -11.18 -18.31 0.14
C ILE A 33 -11.72 -18.99 -1.12
N PRO A 34 -13.02 -18.81 -1.45
CA PRO A 34 -13.60 -19.35 -2.66
C PRO A 34 -12.88 -18.90 -3.92
N LYS A 35 -12.77 -19.79 -4.90
CA LYS A 35 -12.20 -19.47 -6.20
C LYS A 35 -12.95 -18.28 -6.84
N GLY A 36 -12.20 -17.31 -7.33
CA GLY A 36 -12.72 -16.08 -7.96
C GLY A 36 -12.83 -14.89 -7.04
N TRP A 37 -12.61 -15.06 -5.72
CA TRP A 37 -12.44 -13.92 -4.82
C TRP A 37 -11.08 -13.28 -5.03
N LYS A 38 -11.04 -11.96 -4.94
CA LYS A 38 -9.78 -11.20 -4.96
C LYS A 38 -9.31 -10.94 -3.54
N LEU A 39 -8.02 -11.04 -3.33
CA LEU A 39 -7.37 -10.59 -2.11
C LEU A 39 -6.62 -9.29 -2.43
N THR A 40 -7.04 -8.21 -1.78
CA THR A 40 -6.39 -6.89 -1.86
C THR A 40 -5.63 -6.64 -0.57
N LEU A 41 -4.44 -6.07 -0.67
CA LEU A 41 -3.59 -5.73 0.47
C LEU A 41 -3.30 -4.24 0.49
N GLU A 42 -3.75 -3.54 1.53
CA GLU A 42 -3.41 -2.14 1.77
C GLU A 42 -2.29 -2.05 2.82
N THR A 43 -1.10 -1.59 2.40
CA THR A 43 0.14 -1.67 3.18
C THR A 43 1.02 -0.45 2.99
N SER A 44 1.81 -0.11 4.00
CA SER A 44 2.93 0.85 3.88
C SER A 44 4.24 0.19 3.45
N LEU A 45 4.22 -1.13 3.17
CA LEU A 45 5.40 -1.95 2.87
C LEU A 45 6.46 -1.97 3.98
N LYS A 46 6.08 -1.72 5.24
CA LYS A 46 7.00 -1.84 6.37
C LYS A 46 7.27 -3.32 6.68
N CYS A 47 7.86 -4.02 5.73
CA CYS A 47 8.16 -5.45 5.80
C CYS A 47 9.42 -5.80 5.01
N SER A 48 9.89 -7.04 5.16
CA SER A 48 11.04 -7.56 4.41
C SER A 48 10.67 -7.88 2.94
N TYR A 49 11.66 -7.89 2.05
CA TYR A 49 11.50 -8.37 0.66
C TYR A 49 10.98 -9.81 0.61
N LYS A 50 11.42 -10.68 1.52
CA LYS A 50 10.93 -12.05 1.64
C LYS A 50 9.43 -12.11 1.95
N THR A 51 8.93 -11.19 2.76
CA THR A 51 7.49 -11.07 3.05
C THR A 51 6.71 -10.68 1.80
N ILE A 52 7.20 -9.70 1.03
CA ILE A 52 6.60 -9.29 -0.25
C ILE A 52 6.55 -10.50 -1.20
N GLU A 53 7.66 -11.20 -1.37
CA GLU A 53 7.77 -12.37 -2.23
C GLU A 53 6.79 -13.48 -1.85
N SER A 54 6.64 -13.75 -0.55
CA SER A 54 5.72 -14.78 -0.05
C SER A 54 4.25 -14.44 -0.27
N LEU A 55 3.88 -13.16 -0.25
CA LEU A 55 2.52 -12.68 -0.45
C LEU A 55 2.15 -12.52 -1.94
N ALA A 56 3.12 -12.23 -2.80
CA ALA A 56 2.90 -11.92 -4.21
C ALA A 56 2.04 -12.95 -4.98
N PRO A 57 2.15 -14.27 -4.76
CA PRO A 57 1.31 -15.25 -5.43
C PRO A 57 -0.17 -15.20 -5.05
N TYR A 58 -0.50 -14.63 -3.90
CA TYR A 58 -1.84 -14.65 -3.32
C TYR A 58 -2.58 -13.32 -3.43
N VAL A 59 -1.83 -12.21 -3.53
CA VAL A 59 -2.39 -10.85 -3.55
C VAL A 59 -2.74 -10.46 -4.99
N ALA A 60 -4.03 -10.24 -5.25
CA ALA A 60 -4.52 -9.83 -6.55
C ALA A 60 -4.29 -8.33 -6.82
N GLU A 61 -4.29 -7.51 -5.77
CA GLU A 61 -4.12 -6.07 -5.88
C GLU A 61 -3.39 -5.52 -4.65
N TRP A 62 -2.36 -4.72 -4.90
CA TRP A 62 -1.56 -4.05 -3.87
C TRP A 62 -1.92 -2.57 -3.82
N ILE A 63 -2.37 -2.09 -2.68
CA ILE A 63 -2.59 -0.67 -2.40
C ILE A 63 -1.47 -0.21 -1.47
N VAL A 64 -0.53 0.54 -2.01
CA VAL A 64 0.67 0.96 -1.26
C VAL A 64 0.57 2.42 -0.87
N ASP A 65 0.54 2.68 0.43
CA ASP A 65 0.58 4.02 1.02
C ASP A 65 2.03 4.42 1.31
N ILE A 66 2.63 5.21 0.41
CA ILE A 66 4.08 5.47 0.43
C ILE A 66 4.53 6.48 1.49
N LYS A 67 3.65 7.23 2.10
CA LYS A 67 3.92 8.41 2.95
C LYS A 67 4.59 9.54 2.17
N ASP A 68 5.85 9.39 1.78
CA ASP A 68 6.59 10.30 0.89
C ASP A 68 7.74 9.56 0.22
N THR A 69 8.19 10.02 -0.97
CA THR A 69 9.39 9.50 -1.62
C THR A 69 10.67 10.15 -1.10
N ASN A 70 10.56 11.35 -0.51
CA ASN A 70 11.67 12.01 0.16
C ASN A 70 11.96 11.32 1.50
N LYS A 71 13.17 10.75 1.61
CA LYS A 71 13.58 10.00 2.81
C LYS A 71 13.50 10.83 4.08
N THR A 72 13.88 12.10 4.04
CA THR A 72 13.84 12.99 5.21
C THR A 72 12.41 13.23 5.69
N ILE A 73 11.47 13.47 4.77
CA ILE A 73 10.05 13.64 5.10
C ILE A 73 9.49 12.33 5.65
N TYR A 74 9.78 11.21 4.98
CA TYR A 74 9.34 9.89 5.40
C TYR A 74 9.82 9.55 6.82
N GLU A 75 11.12 9.72 7.09
CA GLU A 75 11.72 9.45 8.41
C GLU A 75 11.16 10.37 9.49
N LYS A 76 10.96 11.65 9.19
CA LYS A 76 10.37 12.61 10.12
C LYS A 76 8.93 12.21 10.50
N TYR A 77 8.16 11.68 9.53
CA TYR A 77 6.78 11.28 9.77
C TYR A 77 6.64 9.91 10.44
N THR A 78 7.43 8.92 9.98
CA THR A 78 7.29 7.52 10.41
C THR A 78 8.23 7.11 11.54
N GLY A 79 9.31 7.85 11.75
CA GLY A 79 10.36 7.52 12.71
C GLY A 79 11.33 6.41 12.25
N VAL A 80 11.22 5.94 10.99
CA VAL A 80 12.05 4.86 10.43
C VAL A 80 12.55 5.22 9.04
N SER A 81 13.66 4.61 8.61
CA SER A 81 14.20 4.81 7.26
C SER A 81 13.28 4.23 6.18
N SER A 82 13.33 4.84 4.99
CA SER A 82 12.51 4.46 3.84
C SER A 82 13.30 3.63 2.82
N GLU A 83 12.72 2.50 2.43
CA GLU A 83 13.12 1.72 1.26
C GLU A 83 11.98 1.62 0.23
N ILE A 84 10.98 2.50 0.34
CA ILE A 84 9.70 2.39 -0.37
C ILE A 84 9.87 2.30 -1.89
N ILE A 85 10.79 3.05 -2.47
CA ILE A 85 11.03 3.04 -3.92
C ILE A 85 11.63 1.70 -4.36
N GLN A 86 12.61 1.19 -3.61
CA GLN A 86 13.22 -0.12 -3.89
C GLN A 86 12.20 -1.25 -3.75
N GLN A 87 11.37 -1.20 -2.74
CA GLN A 87 10.29 -2.18 -2.52
C GLN A 87 9.23 -2.12 -3.61
N LEU A 88 8.84 -0.94 -4.09
CA LEU A 88 7.95 -0.79 -5.23
C LEU A 88 8.55 -1.35 -6.53
N CYS A 89 9.83 -1.09 -6.79
CA CYS A 89 10.52 -1.70 -7.92
C CYS A 89 10.51 -3.22 -7.81
N TYR A 90 10.74 -3.77 -6.62
CA TYR A 90 10.73 -5.21 -6.39
C TYR A 90 9.35 -5.84 -6.59
N ILE A 91 8.28 -5.20 -6.08
CA ILE A 91 6.91 -5.70 -6.33
C ILE A 91 6.61 -5.77 -7.83
N LYS A 92 7.03 -4.77 -8.61
CA LYS A 92 6.82 -4.75 -10.07
C LYS A 92 7.55 -5.88 -10.82
N GLU A 93 8.60 -6.43 -10.25
CA GLU A 93 9.26 -7.63 -10.80
C GLU A 93 8.46 -8.91 -10.52
N LEU A 94 7.67 -8.91 -9.45
CA LEU A 94 6.91 -10.09 -9.00
C LEU A 94 5.48 -10.13 -9.55
N VAL A 95 4.86 -8.96 -9.78
CA VAL A 95 3.47 -8.84 -10.22
C VAL A 95 3.34 -7.84 -11.36
N GLN A 96 2.23 -7.94 -12.11
CA GLN A 96 1.91 -6.96 -13.16
C GLN A 96 1.67 -5.57 -12.53
N VAL A 97 2.19 -4.53 -13.17
CA VAL A 97 2.16 -3.16 -12.63
C VAL A 97 0.74 -2.59 -12.47
N ASP A 98 -0.21 -3.05 -13.27
CA ASP A 98 -1.64 -2.70 -13.16
C ASP A 98 -2.31 -3.21 -11.88
N LYS A 99 -1.68 -4.14 -11.18
CA LYS A 99 -2.09 -4.64 -9.86
C LYS A 99 -1.55 -3.81 -8.69
N VAL A 100 -0.76 -2.78 -8.98
CA VAL A 100 -0.13 -1.93 -7.96
C VAL A 100 -0.72 -0.53 -8.01
N ILE A 101 -1.49 -0.17 -7.00
CA ILE A 101 -2.04 1.16 -6.79
C ILE A 101 -1.22 1.84 -5.71
N VAL A 102 -0.67 3.02 -6.01
CA VAL A 102 0.11 3.78 -5.04
C VAL A 102 -0.66 5.00 -4.57
N LYS A 103 -0.87 5.09 -3.26
CA LYS A 103 -1.43 6.27 -2.59
C LYS A 103 -0.32 7.24 -2.22
N VAL A 104 -0.44 8.49 -2.67
CA VAL A 104 0.47 9.59 -2.33
C VAL A 104 -0.29 10.56 -1.43
N PRO A 105 -0.01 10.60 -0.13
CA PRO A 105 -0.76 11.43 0.79
C PRO A 105 -0.22 12.86 0.88
N HIS A 106 -1.15 13.83 0.97
CA HIS A 106 -0.88 15.10 1.62
C HIS A 106 -0.95 14.90 3.13
N ILE A 107 0.19 15.07 3.80
CA ILE A 107 0.30 14.89 5.24
C ILE A 107 0.49 16.28 5.87
N PRO A 108 -0.54 16.83 6.57
CA PRO A 108 -0.44 18.14 7.21
C PRO A 108 0.82 18.27 8.07
N ASN A 109 1.52 19.37 7.97
CA ASN A 109 2.74 19.71 8.70
C ASN A 109 3.99 18.86 8.33
N PHE A 110 3.91 17.92 7.40
CA PHE A 110 5.05 17.07 7.01
C PHE A 110 5.48 17.25 5.56
N ASN A 111 4.56 17.29 4.60
CA ASN A 111 4.89 17.52 3.20
C ASN A 111 4.05 18.65 2.59
N THR A 112 4.55 19.19 1.49
CA THR A 112 3.93 20.25 0.71
C THR A 112 3.30 19.70 -0.57
N ASN A 113 2.55 20.54 -1.29
CA ASN A 113 2.03 20.20 -2.61
C ASN A 113 3.15 19.89 -3.62
N GLU A 114 4.29 20.56 -3.49
CA GLU A 114 5.48 20.34 -4.31
C GLU A 114 6.10 18.96 -4.02
N ASP A 115 6.18 18.55 -2.75
CA ASP A 115 6.67 17.23 -2.35
C ASP A 115 5.78 16.12 -2.90
N VAL A 116 4.46 16.30 -2.83
CA VAL A 116 3.48 15.35 -3.40
C VAL A 116 3.64 15.23 -4.91
N LYS A 117 3.75 16.36 -5.63
CA LYS A 117 4.01 16.36 -7.08
C LYS A 117 5.32 15.65 -7.42
N HIS A 118 6.38 15.95 -6.68
CA HIS A 118 7.67 15.31 -6.87
C HIS A 118 7.60 13.80 -6.65
N SER A 119 6.90 13.36 -5.61
CA SER A 119 6.65 11.93 -5.37
C SER A 119 5.91 11.28 -6.54
N ILE A 120 4.89 11.93 -7.09
CA ILE A 120 4.15 11.44 -8.26
C ILE A 120 5.07 11.32 -9.50
N GLU A 121 5.97 12.29 -9.73
CA GLU A 121 6.94 12.26 -10.84
C GLU A 121 7.91 11.09 -10.69
N ILE A 122 8.46 10.86 -9.48
CA ILE A 122 9.33 9.72 -9.20
C ILE A 122 8.60 8.40 -9.47
N LEU A 123 7.36 8.26 -8.97
CA LEU A 123 6.56 7.06 -9.17
C LEU A 123 6.28 6.77 -10.65
N LYS A 124 5.93 7.80 -11.43
CA LYS A 124 5.80 7.68 -12.88
C LYS A 124 7.11 7.27 -13.54
N GLY A 125 8.23 7.86 -13.10
CA GLY A 125 9.58 7.56 -13.58
C GLY A 125 9.99 6.11 -13.38
N ILE A 126 9.57 5.48 -12.29
CA ILE A 126 9.77 4.04 -12.05
C ILE A 126 8.68 3.16 -12.67
N GLY A 127 7.73 3.74 -13.44
CA GLY A 127 6.72 3.02 -14.22
C GLY A 127 5.47 2.62 -13.44
N ILE A 128 5.15 3.25 -12.32
CA ILE A 128 3.85 3.09 -11.65
C ILE A 128 2.77 3.82 -12.47
N THR A 129 1.70 3.10 -12.81
CA THR A 129 0.62 3.60 -13.68
C THR A 129 -0.62 4.02 -12.90
N HIS A 130 -0.89 3.40 -11.75
CA HIS A 130 -2.04 3.71 -10.92
C HIS A 130 -1.60 4.47 -9.66
N ILE A 131 -1.71 5.81 -9.71
CA ILE A 131 -1.34 6.70 -8.60
C ILE A 131 -2.58 7.43 -8.12
N LYS A 132 -2.84 7.41 -6.82
CA LYS A 132 -3.94 8.11 -6.17
C LYS A 132 -3.40 9.12 -5.17
N GLU A 133 -3.66 10.39 -5.42
CA GLU A 133 -3.42 11.47 -4.47
C GLU A 133 -4.53 11.44 -3.40
N ILE A 134 -4.15 11.47 -2.13
CA ILE A 134 -5.07 11.46 -0.99
C ILE A 134 -4.68 12.53 0.02
N THR A 135 -5.61 12.95 0.87
CA THR A 135 -5.34 13.90 1.95
C THR A 135 -5.60 13.23 3.29
N TYR A 136 -4.61 13.27 4.18
CA TYR A 136 -4.81 12.84 5.56
C TYR A 136 -5.57 13.94 6.32
N MET A 137 -6.62 13.53 7.03
CA MET A 137 -7.31 14.43 7.95
C MET A 137 -6.53 14.57 9.25
N GLU A 138 -6.39 15.80 9.76
CA GLU A 138 -5.90 16.00 11.11
C GLU A 138 -6.93 15.41 12.09
N HIS A 139 -6.49 14.48 12.93
CA HIS A 139 -7.28 14.06 14.08
C HIS A 139 -7.32 15.23 15.06
N ILE A 140 -8.37 16.02 15.03
CA ILE A 140 -8.66 16.99 16.09
C ILE A 140 -9.04 16.16 17.31
N THR A 141 -8.08 15.87 18.17
CA THR A 141 -8.36 15.39 19.52
C THR A 141 -8.98 16.55 20.30
N HIS A 142 -10.30 16.62 20.32
CA HIS A 142 -11.00 17.41 21.31
C HIS A 142 -10.72 16.78 22.68
N ILE A 143 -9.64 17.23 23.30
CA ILE A 143 -9.46 17.05 24.75
C ILE A 143 -10.42 18.09 25.36
N THR A 144 -11.65 17.70 25.64
CA THR A 144 -12.52 18.38 26.58
C THR A 144 -11.88 18.22 27.96
N LYS A 145 -11.38 19.35 28.50
CA LYS A 145 -10.99 19.46 29.90
C LYS A 145 -12.24 19.46 30.80
#